data_2115f9325dbfe1ce5b957db476ffd320
#
_entry.id   2115f9325dbfe1ce5b957db476ffd320
#
_cell.length_a   1.000
_cell.length_b   1.000
_cell.length_c   1.000
_cell.angle_alpha   90.00
_cell.angle_beta   90.00
_cell.angle_gamma   90.00
#
_symmetry.space_group_name_H-M   'P 1'
#
loop_
_entity.id
_entity.type
_entity.pdbx_description
1 polymer ?
#
loop_
_entity_poly.entity_id
_entity_poly.type
_entity_poly.pdbx_seq_one_letter_code
_entity_poly.pdbx_strand_id
1 'polypeptide(L)'
;MTTPNSQRPPFPRRRDVQGRPGTQASHQRAQTPPATPQPNGLPLFETVTSETTGMRSRRLEVERRRARRRKRNRRIRAFVILAIVIALLGAAAVYAVRQLTAPSSSFSQLDDDYPGPGSGSVEVTIDVGETGAEIGQSLVDADVVKSVAAFIRSYEANKAATMIRPGTYTLKMQMSASDAVAALLDDANRSDNTVTVTPGQTKAEIAERISSVTDFSVDDVTAAFEDASAIGLPDVAGGNVEGWLAPGSYEVASSDTPVTLVAQMVANTISTLDSAGVAEDQREIVLNKASILEREVNLDEYLPKVARVIENRLATTENETRGLLQMDSTVLYGVGKTGGVPTASDLLDENPYNTYLHQGIPPSPIAQPSEAAIKAVMHPADGDWLYYVTIDLDTGETVFASTLADHEANQQKFKDYCKANPGKC
;
A
#
# COMPACT_ATOMS: atom_id res chain seq x y z
N MET A 1 10.27 58.59 -19.26
CA MET A 1 11.32 58.82 -18.24
C MET A 1 11.49 57.50 -17.49
N THR A 2 12.60 56.89 -17.78
CA THR A 2 13.34 55.79 -17.10
C THR A 2 12.61 54.92 -16.07
N THR A 3 12.29 53.71 -16.48
CA THR A 3 11.97 52.53 -15.63
C THR A 3 13.23 52.02 -14.94
N PRO A 4 13.21 51.66 -13.64
CA PRO A 4 14.29 50.87 -13.03
C PRO A 4 14.06 49.38 -13.24
N ASN A 5 15.07 48.77 -13.82
CA ASN A 5 15.29 47.35 -14.07
C ASN A 5 15.49 46.62 -12.73
N SER A 6 14.53 45.78 -12.35
CA SER A 6 14.65 44.91 -11.15
C SER A 6 15.31 43.59 -11.59
N GLN A 7 16.61 43.49 -11.34
CA GLN A 7 17.39 42.26 -11.53
C GLN A 7 17.02 41.26 -10.42
N ARG A 8 16.52 40.07 -10.82
CA ARG A 8 16.40 38.88 -9.95
C ARG A 8 17.80 38.32 -9.65
N PRO A 9 18.10 37.87 -8.44
CA PRO A 9 19.32 37.15 -8.16
C PRO A 9 19.33 35.77 -8.83
N PRO A 10 20.49 35.32 -9.37
CA PRO A 10 20.62 34.02 -10.02
C PRO A 10 20.70 32.89 -9.00
N PHE A 11 19.99 31.81 -9.28
CA PHE A 11 20.07 30.53 -8.57
C PHE A 11 21.51 29.96 -8.66
N PRO A 12 22.03 29.31 -7.61
CA PRO A 12 23.33 28.68 -7.63
C PRO A 12 23.35 27.46 -8.57
N ARG A 13 24.28 27.49 -9.54
CA ARG A 13 24.58 26.37 -10.43
C ARG A 13 25.09 25.17 -9.64
N ARG A 14 24.56 24.00 -9.91
CA ARG A 14 25.11 22.71 -9.50
C ARG A 14 26.57 22.60 -9.99
N ARG A 15 27.46 22.23 -9.05
CA ARG A 15 28.81 21.79 -9.36
C ARG A 15 28.74 20.37 -9.94
N ASP A 16 29.29 20.22 -11.12
CA ASP A 16 29.65 18.94 -11.71
C ASP A 16 30.69 18.24 -10.82
N VAL A 17 30.35 17.06 -10.33
CA VAL A 17 31.33 16.15 -9.73
C VAL A 17 31.65 15.11 -10.81
N GLN A 18 32.82 15.30 -11.41
CA GLN A 18 33.46 14.33 -12.31
C GLN A 18 33.80 13.02 -11.61
N GLY A 19 33.61 11.99 -12.35
CA GLY A 19 33.77 10.59 -12.26
C GLY A 19 34.86 9.98 -11.38
N ARG A 20 34.55 8.80 -10.88
CA ARG A 20 35.50 7.75 -10.57
C ARG A 20 35.08 6.46 -11.26
N PRO A 21 36.04 5.68 -11.77
CA PRO A 21 35.78 4.58 -12.70
C PRO A 21 35.33 3.30 -11.98
N GLY A 22 34.45 2.60 -12.66
CA GLY A 22 33.93 1.32 -12.21
C GLY A 22 34.96 0.21 -12.23
N THR A 23 34.90 -0.62 -11.19
CA THR A 23 35.57 -1.90 -11.12
C THR A 23 34.66 -2.96 -11.76
N GLN A 24 35.07 -3.47 -12.89
CA GLN A 24 34.49 -4.66 -13.54
C GLN A 24 34.84 -5.90 -12.73
N ALA A 25 33.86 -6.63 -12.25
CA ALA A 25 34.02 -8.01 -11.78
C ALA A 25 33.86 -8.94 -12.97
N SER A 26 34.97 -9.52 -13.43
CA SER A 26 35.01 -10.53 -14.47
C SER A 26 34.62 -11.90 -13.91
N HIS A 27 33.62 -12.52 -14.51
CA HIS A 27 33.31 -13.91 -14.37
C HIS A 27 34.45 -14.76 -14.98
N GLN A 28 35.17 -15.53 -14.17
CA GLN A 28 36.02 -16.63 -14.66
C GLN A 28 35.27 -17.94 -14.61
N ARG A 29 35.07 -18.46 -15.79
CA ARG A 29 34.57 -19.78 -16.13
C ARG A 29 35.72 -20.77 -15.98
N ALA A 30 35.52 -21.85 -15.20
CA ALA A 30 36.47 -22.96 -15.08
C ALA A 30 36.63 -23.68 -16.44
N GLN A 31 37.89 -23.89 -16.86
CA GLN A 31 38.28 -24.78 -17.94
C GLN A 31 39.16 -25.87 -17.39
N THR A 32 38.83 -27.07 -17.80
CA THR A 32 39.49 -28.36 -17.58
C THR A 32 40.85 -28.44 -18.29
N PRO A 33 41.89 -29.13 -17.75
CA PRO A 33 43.16 -29.26 -18.40
C PRO A 33 43.19 -30.49 -19.34
N PRO A 34 44.00 -30.46 -20.44
CA PRO A 34 44.26 -31.60 -21.31
C PRO A 34 45.53 -32.35 -20.95
N ALA A 35 45.57 -33.58 -21.46
CA ALA A 35 46.54 -34.67 -21.25
C ALA A 35 47.94 -34.44 -21.86
N THR A 36 48.86 -35.18 -21.23
CA THR A 36 50.13 -35.80 -21.62
C THR A 36 50.81 -35.46 -22.97
N PRO A 37 52.17 -35.52 -23.02
CA PRO A 37 52.81 -36.79 -23.48
C PRO A 37 54.15 -37.17 -22.82
N GLN A 38 54.48 -38.49 -22.91
CA GLN A 38 55.79 -39.01 -22.68
C GLN A 38 56.73 -38.67 -23.88
N PRO A 39 58.08 -38.77 -23.71
CA PRO A 39 58.73 -39.96 -24.24
C PRO A 39 60.05 -40.50 -23.54
N ASN A 40 60.21 -41.79 -23.62
CA ASN A 40 61.39 -42.57 -23.93
C ASN A 40 62.79 -42.16 -23.46
N GLY A 41 63.52 -43.22 -22.98
CA GLY A 41 64.96 -43.26 -22.98
C GLY A 41 65.55 -44.29 -22.03
N LEU A 42 65.75 -45.50 -22.46
CA LEU A 42 66.79 -46.45 -21.95
C LEU A 42 68.11 -45.98 -22.51
N PRO A 43 69.36 -46.43 -22.04
CA PRO A 43 69.66 -47.81 -21.66
C PRO A 43 70.84 -48.05 -20.64
N LEU A 44 71.03 -49.29 -20.35
CA LEU A 44 72.26 -50.08 -20.17
C LEU A 44 72.99 -50.15 -18.82
N PHE A 45 73.04 -51.46 -18.41
CA PHE A 45 74.13 -52.26 -17.83
C PHE A 45 75.04 -51.66 -16.69
N GLU A 46 75.12 -52.42 -15.61
CA GLU A 46 76.17 -53.39 -15.36
C GLU A 46 75.94 -54.24 -14.09
N THR A 47 76.30 -55.43 -14.22
CA THR A 47 76.41 -56.53 -13.26
C THR A 47 77.44 -56.24 -12.16
N VAL A 48 77.15 -56.68 -10.94
CA VAL A 48 78.14 -57.45 -10.11
C VAL A 48 77.39 -58.32 -9.09
N THR A 49 77.89 -59.52 -9.06
CA THR A 49 77.54 -60.73 -8.29
C THR A 49 77.75 -60.58 -6.78
N SER A 50 77.06 -61.39 -6.08
CA SER A 50 77.34 -62.45 -5.13
C SER A 50 76.80 -62.31 -3.74
N GLU A 51 76.16 -63.43 -3.30
CA GLU A 51 76.12 -64.00 -1.98
C GLU A 51 75.37 -63.25 -0.86
N THR A 52 74.17 -63.75 -0.55
CA THR A 52 73.96 -64.43 0.76
C THR A 52 72.60 -65.10 0.75
N THR A 53 72.64 -66.40 0.57
CA THR A 53 71.58 -67.36 0.83
C THR A 53 71.34 -67.43 2.35
N GLY A 54 70.23 -67.06 2.85
CA GLY A 54 69.88 -67.37 4.26
C GLY A 54 68.80 -66.60 4.96
N MET A 55 68.42 -65.38 4.49
CA MET A 55 67.40 -64.56 5.18
C MET A 55 66.14 -64.33 4.38
N ARG A 56 65.97 -64.89 3.18
CA ARG A 56 64.83 -64.63 2.30
C ARG A 56 63.56 -65.43 2.62
N SER A 57 63.73 -66.58 3.30
CA SER A 57 62.58 -67.50 3.52
C SER A 57 61.61 -66.99 4.68
N ARG A 58 62.15 -66.41 5.70
CA ARG A 58 61.31 -65.96 6.83
C ARG A 58 60.54 -64.62 6.53
N ARG A 59 61.08 -63.76 5.71
CA ARG A 59 60.37 -62.48 5.33
C ARG A 59 59.17 -62.74 4.41
N LEU A 60 59.32 -63.67 3.47
CA LEU A 60 58.24 -63.99 2.51
C LEU A 60 57.04 -64.70 3.16
N GLU A 61 57.21 -65.40 4.25
CA GLU A 61 56.10 -66.03 4.99
C GLU A 61 55.33 -65.02 5.82
N VAL A 62 55.98 -64.01 6.41
CA VAL A 62 55.33 -62.97 7.17
C VAL A 62 54.53 -62.01 6.24
N GLU A 63 55.06 -61.69 5.07
CA GLU A 63 54.35 -60.89 4.08
C GLU A 63 53.14 -61.61 3.48
N ARG A 64 53.24 -62.92 3.23
CA ARG A 64 52.11 -63.76 2.79
C ARG A 64 51.01 -63.85 3.81
N ARG A 65 51.34 -63.93 5.13
CA ARG A 65 50.38 -63.96 6.20
C ARG A 65 49.73 -62.55 6.37
N ARG A 66 50.48 -61.42 6.19
CA ARG A 66 49.93 -60.04 6.23
C ARG A 66 49.06 -59.80 4.98
N ALA A 67 49.42 -60.29 3.83
CA ALA A 67 48.61 -60.10 2.62
C ALA A 67 47.28 -60.89 2.70
N ARG A 68 47.28 -62.09 3.28
CA ARG A 68 46.08 -62.93 3.46
C ARG A 68 45.14 -62.27 4.54
N ARG A 69 45.68 -61.64 5.64
CA ARG A 69 44.90 -60.89 6.59
C ARG A 69 44.31 -59.62 6.00
N ARG A 70 45.05 -58.90 5.14
CA ARG A 70 44.54 -57.69 4.45
C ARG A 70 43.41 -58.06 3.47
N LYS A 71 43.53 -59.15 2.69
CA LYS A 71 42.45 -59.60 1.80
C LYS A 71 41.22 -60.07 2.59
N ARG A 72 41.40 -60.77 3.73
CA ARG A 72 40.29 -61.19 4.57
C ARG A 72 39.58 -60.00 5.23
N ASN A 73 40.34 -59.05 5.76
CA ASN A 73 39.77 -57.84 6.35
C ASN A 73 39.06 -56.97 5.30
N ARG A 74 39.58 -56.92 4.06
CA ARG A 74 38.92 -56.20 2.97
C ARG A 74 37.61 -56.88 2.55
N ARG A 75 37.54 -58.19 2.55
CA ARG A 75 36.30 -58.94 2.32
C ARG A 75 35.30 -58.75 3.47
N ILE A 76 35.77 -58.84 4.70
CA ILE A 76 34.89 -58.59 5.90
C ILE A 76 34.34 -57.17 5.85
N ARG A 77 35.18 -56.16 5.56
CA ARG A 77 34.70 -54.77 5.44
C ARG A 77 33.70 -54.62 4.29
N ALA A 78 33.93 -55.26 3.16
CA ALA A 78 32.97 -55.24 2.06
C ALA A 78 31.65 -55.93 2.42
N PHE A 79 31.68 -57.03 3.15
CA PHE A 79 30.47 -57.70 3.65
C PHE A 79 29.72 -56.85 4.69
N VAL A 80 30.45 -56.18 5.58
CA VAL A 80 29.84 -55.29 6.58
C VAL A 80 29.17 -54.06 5.90
N ILE A 81 29.85 -53.47 4.91
CA ILE A 81 29.28 -52.37 4.13
C ILE A 81 28.04 -52.83 3.37
N LEU A 82 28.10 -54.00 2.71
CA LEU A 82 26.96 -54.55 2.01
C LEU A 82 25.78 -54.85 2.92
N ALA A 83 26.04 -55.40 4.12
CA ALA A 83 25.01 -55.64 5.10
C ALA A 83 24.36 -54.36 5.60
N ILE A 84 25.15 -53.28 5.82
CA ILE A 84 24.63 -51.96 6.19
C ILE A 84 23.75 -51.36 5.07
N VAL A 85 24.20 -51.48 3.81
CA VAL A 85 23.44 -51.00 2.65
C VAL A 85 22.10 -51.75 2.53
N ILE A 86 22.13 -53.09 2.68
CA ILE A 86 20.88 -53.88 2.67
C ILE A 86 19.96 -53.52 3.84
N ALA A 87 20.50 -53.28 5.03
CA ALA A 87 19.73 -52.87 6.18
C ALA A 87 19.10 -51.48 5.98
N LEU A 88 19.84 -50.52 5.38
CA LEU A 88 19.33 -49.19 5.04
C LEU A 88 18.28 -49.26 3.91
N LEU A 89 18.47 -50.08 2.90
CA LEU A 89 17.48 -50.32 1.84
C LEU A 89 16.22 -51.01 2.40
N GLY A 90 16.39 -51.95 3.32
CA GLY A 90 15.26 -52.58 4.05
C GLY A 90 14.51 -51.58 4.90
N ALA A 91 15.23 -50.73 5.63
CA ALA A 91 14.59 -49.66 6.44
C ALA A 91 13.87 -48.65 5.57
N ALA A 92 14.47 -48.26 4.43
CA ALA A 92 13.84 -47.35 3.46
C ALA A 92 12.59 -47.98 2.82
N ALA A 93 12.65 -49.28 2.47
CA ALA A 93 11.50 -50.01 1.95
C ALA A 93 10.36 -50.13 2.98
N VAL A 94 10.69 -50.43 4.25
CA VAL A 94 9.71 -50.46 5.35
C VAL A 94 9.12 -49.06 5.60
N TYR A 95 9.94 -48.03 5.51
CA TYR A 95 9.47 -46.64 5.62
C TYR A 95 8.54 -46.27 4.45
N ALA A 96 8.93 -46.60 3.21
CA ALA A 96 8.11 -46.38 2.02
C ALA A 96 6.79 -47.18 2.06
N VAL A 97 6.83 -48.44 2.51
CA VAL A 97 5.63 -49.27 2.67
C VAL A 97 4.74 -48.69 3.79
N ARG A 98 5.31 -48.21 4.89
CA ARG A 98 4.53 -47.53 5.95
C ARG A 98 3.90 -46.27 5.46
N GLN A 99 4.56 -45.49 4.58
CA GLN A 99 3.96 -44.29 3.96
C GLN A 99 2.86 -44.68 2.96
N LEU A 100 3.02 -45.76 2.20
CA LEU A 100 2.05 -46.23 1.20
C LEU A 100 0.90 -47.07 1.79
N THR A 101 1.12 -47.69 2.96
CA THR A 101 0.11 -48.48 3.69
C THR A 101 -0.37 -47.79 4.97
N ALA A 102 0.03 -46.52 5.23
CA ALA A 102 -0.69 -45.71 6.18
C ALA A 102 -2.16 -45.72 5.73
N PRO A 103 -3.12 -46.18 6.55
CA PRO A 103 -4.50 -46.09 6.15
C PRO A 103 -4.75 -44.62 5.86
N SER A 104 -5.10 -44.31 4.61
CA SER A 104 -5.75 -43.04 4.27
C SER A 104 -6.87 -42.93 5.28
N SER A 105 -6.73 -42.02 6.23
CA SER A 105 -7.72 -41.78 7.27
C SER A 105 -8.98 -41.17 6.64
N SER A 106 -9.66 -42.00 5.84
CA SER A 106 -11.02 -41.71 5.34
C SER A 106 -12.04 -41.65 6.46
N PHE A 107 -11.61 -41.82 7.71
CA PHE A 107 -12.46 -41.77 8.91
C PHE A 107 -12.32 -40.47 9.71
N SER A 108 -11.35 -39.58 9.39
CA SER A 108 -11.21 -38.26 10.08
C SER A 108 -11.92 -37.12 9.38
N GLN A 109 -12.52 -37.33 8.22
CA GLN A 109 -13.11 -36.25 7.43
C GLN A 109 -14.40 -35.69 8.02
N LEU A 110 -15.03 -36.44 8.97
CA LEU A 110 -16.22 -36.00 9.70
C LEU A 110 -15.90 -35.38 11.07
N ASP A 111 -14.64 -35.50 11.54
CA ASP A 111 -14.25 -35.05 12.87
C ASP A 111 -13.45 -33.73 12.85
N ASP A 112 -13.06 -33.23 11.68
CA ASP A 112 -12.33 -31.98 11.52
C ASP A 112 -13.19 -30.78 11.07
N ASP A 113 -14.50 -30.97 10.90
CA ASP A 113 -15.47 -29.93 10.55
C ASP A 113 -16.65 -29.94 11.54
N TYR A 114 -17.32 -28.79 11.69
CA TYR A 114 -18.55 -28.70 12.43
C TYR A 114 -19.74 -29.18 11.56
N PRO A 115 -20.79 -29.72 12.17
CA PRO A 115 -21.95 -30.22 11.39
C PRO A 115 -22.82 -29.09 10.80
N GLY A 116 -22.58 -27.79 11.18
CA GLY A 116 -23.41 -26.65 10.80
C GLY A 116 -24.82 -26.71 11.41
N PRO A 117 -25.67 -25.68 11.18
CA PRO A 117 -25.42 -24.40 10.53
C PRO A 117 -24.81 -23.34 11.45
N GLY A 118 -24.32 -23.71 12.64
CA GLY A 118 -23.76 -22.82 13.65
C GLY A 118 -24.81 -22.10 14.49
N SER A 119 -24.35 -21.37 15.54
CA SER A 119 -25.21 -20.64 16.47
C SER A 119 -24.49 -19.42 17.04
N GLY A 120 -25.23 -18.47 17.60
CA GLY A 120 -24.67 -17.22 18.12
C GLY A 120 -24.25 -16.28 16.98
N SER A 121 -23.36 -15.33 17.31
CA SER A 121 -22.83 -14.36 16.36
C SER A 121 -21.42 -13.94 16.81
N VAL A 122 -20.49 -13.82 15.86
CA VAL A 122 -19.13 -13.34 16.07
C VAL A 122 -18.71 -12.51 14.87
N GLU A 123 -17.97 -11.43 15.12
CA GLU A 123 -17.38 -10.64 14.04
C GLU A 123 -16.00 -11.18 13.69
N VAL A 124 -15.74 -11.33 12.38
CA VAL A 124 -14.46 -11.77 11.84
C VAL A 124 -14.04 -10.79 10.76
N THR A 125 -12.84 -10.22 10.88
CA THR A 125 -12.29 -9.33 9.85
C THR A 125 -11.36 -10.13 8.95
N ILE A 126 -11.51 -9.93 7.63
CA ILE A 126 -10.65 -10.46 6.57
C ILE A 126 -9.88 -9.30 5.99
N ASP A 127 -8.54 -9.35 6.07
CA ASP A 127 -7.67 -8.29 5.61
C ASP A 127 -7.40 -8.36 4.09
N VAL A 128 -7.01 -7.22 3.51
CA VAL A 128 -6.69 -7.13 2.09
C VAL A 128 -5.47 -8.00 1.77
N GLY A 129 -5.64 -8.95 0.86
CA GLY A 129 -4.57 -9.84 0.39
C GLY A 129 -4.42 -11.14 1.18
N GLU A 130 -5.29 -11.42 2.16
CA GLU A 130 -5.30 -12.71 2.85
C GLU A 130 -5.54 -13.87 1.88
N THR A 131 -4.75 -14.93 2.07
CA THR A 131 -4.96 -16.20 1.36
C THR A 131 -6.08 -17.00 1.98
N GLY A 132 -6.64 -17.98 1.26
CA GLY A 132 -7.66 -18.87 1.82
C GLY A 132 -7.22 -19.60 3.10
N ALA A 133 -5.90 -19.79 3.32
CA ALA A 133 -5.37 -20.39 4.54
C ALA A 133 -5.37 -19.40 5.72
N GLU A 134 -5.06 -18.14 5.46
CA GLU A 134 -5.09 -17.06 6.47
C GLU A 134 -6.53 -16.77 6.87
N ILE A 135 -7.46 -16.63 5.91
CA ILE A 135 -8.90 -16.53 6.18
C ILE A 135 -9.38 -17.71 7.04
N GLY A 136 -8.97 -18.94 6.67
CA GLY A 136 -9.29 -20.14 7.45
C GLY A 136 -8.78 -20.09 8.88
N GLN A 137 -7.61 -19.50 9.12
CA GLN A 137 -7.05 -19.32 10.45
C GLN A 137 -7.87 -18.30 11.28
N SER A 138 -8.20 -17.16 10.69
CA SER A 138 -9.04 -16.14 11.36
C SER A 138 -10.41 -16.71 11.75
N LEU A 139 -10.99 -17.57 10.90
CA LEU A 139 -12.26 -18.25 11.21
C LEU A 139 -12.13 -19.31 12.32
N VAL A 140 -10.98 -20.00 12.41
CA VAL A 140 -10.71 -20.94 13.51
C VAL A 140 -10.51 -20.20 14.82
N ASP A 141 -9.75 -19.11 14.81
CA ASP A 141 -9.49 -18.30 16.01
C ASP A 141 -10.77 -17.67 16.58
N ALA A 142 -11.75 -17.39 15.71
CA ALA A 142 -13.08 -16.91 16.07
C ALA A 142 -14.11 -18.03 16.39
N ASP A 143 -13.70 -19.29 16.41
CA ASP A 143 -14.59 -20.48 16.60
C ASP A 143 -15.75 -20.56 15.57
N VAL A 144 -15.55 -19.99 14.36
CA VAL A 144 -16.51 -20.09 13.27
C VAL A 144 -16.43 -21.46 12.61
N VAL A 145 -15.20 -21.92 12.28
CA VAL A 145 -14.95 -23.25 11.70
C VAL A 145 -14.02 -24.06 12.59
N LYS A 146 -14.14 -25.38 12.52
CA LYS A 146 -13.40 -26.29 13.40
C LYS A 146 -11.92 -26.42 13.04
N SER A 147 -11.59 -26.33 11.74
CA SER A 147 -10.20 -26.43 11.28
C SER A 147 -9.96 -25.68 9.97
N VAL A 148 -8.73 -25.16 9.82
CA VAL A 148 -8.24 -24.55 8.57
C VAL A 148 -8.34 -25.55 7.40
N ALA A 149 -8.06 -26.83 7.65
CA ALA A 149 -8.11 -27.85 6.60
C ALA A 149 -9.52 -28.10 6.07
N ALA A 150 -10.53 -28.06 6.93
CA ALA A 150 -11.93 -28.14 6.50
C ALA A 150 -12.32 -26.92 5.66
N PHE A 151 -11.94 -25.73 6.12
CA PHE A 151 -12.22 -24.48 5.37
C PHE A 151 -11.56 -24.47 3.99
N ILE A 152 -10.26 -24.80 3.89
CA ILE A 152 -9.55 -24.83 2.59
C ILE A 152 -10.24 -25.79 1.60
N ARG A 153 -10.64 -26.98 2.05
CA ARG A 153 -11.35 -27.93 1.19
C ARG A 153 -12.66 -27.34 0.64
N SER A 154 -13.43 -26.66 1.48
CA SER A 154 -14.70 -26.02 1.08
C SER A 154 -14.45 -24.80 0.19
N TYR A 155 -13.42 -24.01 0.49
CA TYR A 155 -12.98 -22.87 -0.30
C TYR A 155 -12.57 -23.29 -1.72
N GLU A 156 -11.71 -24.31 -1.85
CA GLU A 156 -11.27 -24.84 -3.15
C GLU A 156 -12.38 -25.51 -3.95
N ALA A 157 -13.36 -26.12 -3.25
CA ALA A 157 -14.53 -26.74 -3.91
C ALA A 157 -15.50 -25.71 -4.47
N ASN A 158 -15.54 -24.49 -3.94
CA ASN A 158 -16.44 -23.42 -4.37
C ASN A 158 -15.73 -22.44 -5.30
N LYS A 159 -16.10 -22.45 -6.59
CA LYS A 159 -15.48 -21.54 -7.59
C LYS A 159 -15.69 -20.05 -7.30
N ALA A 160 -16.75 -19.70 -6.56
CA ALA A 160 -17.02 -18.32 -6.17
C ALA A 160 -16.18 -17.87 -4.96
N ALA A 161 -15.50 -18.77 -4.24
CA ALA A 161 -14.75 -18.41 -3.03
C ALA A 161 -13.63 -17.38 -3.28
N THR A 162 -13.10 -17.29 -4.52
CA THR A 162 -12.15 -16.24 -4.91
C THR A 162 -12.78 -14.85 -4.97
N MET A 163 -14.10 -14.74 -4.87
CA MET A 163 -14.85 -13.48 -4.81
C MET A 163 -15.12 -13.02 -3.37
N ILE A 164 -14.67 -13.77 -2.34
CA ILE A 164 -14.72 -13.32 -0.95
C ILE A 164 -13.89 -12.05 -0.84
N ARG A 165 -14.51 -11.00 -0.30
CA ARG A 165 -13.90 -9.67 -0.20
C ARG A 165 -13.28 -9.45 1.17
N PRO A 166 -12.25 -8.61 1.26
CA PRO A 166 -11.81 -8.06 2.54
C PRO A 166 -12.95 -7.30 3.22
N GLY A 167 -12.98 -7.33 4.55
CA GLY A 167 -13.98 -6.63 5.35
C GLY A 167 -14.36 -7.39 6.61
N THR A 168 -15.24 -6.81 7.43
CA THR A 168 -15.75 -7.42 8.66
C THR A 168 -17.08 -8.12 8.39
N TYR A 169 -17.17 -9.37 8.82
CA TYR A 169 -18.34 -10.22 8.65
C TYR A 169 -18.93 -10.62 9.99
N THR A 170 -20.24 -10.56 10.12
CA THR A 170 -20.98 -11.15 11.23
C THR A 170 -21.36 -12.59 10.89
N LEU A 171 -20.65 -13.54 11.49
CA LEU A 171 -20.82 -14.97 11.23
C LEU A 171 -21.37 -15.69 12.47
N LYS A 172 -21.90 -16.91 12.26
CA LYS A 172 -22.25 -17.77 13.39
C LYS A 172 -21.01 -18.55 13.85
N MET A 173 -20.93 -18.83 15.14
CA MET A 173 -19.94 -19.76 15.67
C MET A 173 -20.32 -21.20 15.34
N GLN A 174 -19.33 -22.07 15.15
CA GLN A 174 -19.46 -23.51 14.91
C GLN A 174 -20.29 -23.86 13.68
N MET A 175 -20.04 -23.13 12.60
CA MET A 175 -20.58 -23.41 11.27
C MET A 175 -19.82 -24.56 10.61
N SER A 176 -20.45 -25.29 9.70
CA SER A 176 -19.69 -26.11 8.76
C SER A 176 -18.82 -25.24 7.88
N ALA A 177 -17.66 -25.76 7.43
CA ALA A 177 -16.76 -25.02 6.54
C ALA A 177 -17.47 -24.59 5.24
N SER A 178 -18.43 -25.40 4.73
CA SER A 178 -19.22 -25.04 3.54
C SER A 178 -20.19 -23.89 3.82
N ASP A 179 -20.83 -23.87 4.99
CA ASP A 179 -21.72 -22.79 5.40
C ASP A 179 -20.93 -21.50 5.65
N ALA A 180 -19.72 -21.61 6.21
CA ALA A 180 -18.85 -20.45 6.41
C ALA A 180 -18.42 -19.81 5.07
N VAL A 181 -18.03 -20.63 4.06
CA VAL A 181 -17.73 -20.11 2.71
C VAL A 181 -18.97 -19.45 2.08
N ALA A 182 -20.15 -20.06 2.24
CA ALA A 182 -21.38 -19.47 1.72
C ALA A 182 -21.74 -18.16 2.43
N ALA A 183 -21.54 -18.12 3.76
CA ALA A 183 -21.78 -16.90 4.54
C ALA A 183 -20.83 -15.74 4.22
N LEU A 184 -19.56 -16.04 3.89
CA LEU A 184 -18.58 -15.04 3.45
C LEU A 184 -18.86 -14.51 2.02
N LEU A 185 -19.66 -15.23 1.23
CA LEU A 185 -20.10 -14.82 -0.10
C LEU A 185 -21.42 -14.05 -0.07
N ASP A 186 -22.08 -14.02 1.07
CA ASP A 186 -23.35 -13.31 1.25
C ASP A 186 -23.09 -11.94 1.88
N ASP A 187 -23.30 -10.88 1.11
CA ASP A 187 -23.12 -9.50 1.55
C ASP A 187 -24.00 -9.12 2.74
N ALA A 188 -25.12 -9.82 2.96
CA ALA A 188 -25.96 -9.61 4.15
C ALA A 188 -25.22 -9.92 5.48
N ASN A 189 -24.13 -10.67 5.44
CA ASN A 189 -23.30 -10.97 6.61
C ASN A 189 -22.15 -9.97 6.82
N ARG A 190 -21.93 -9.03 5.90
CA ARG A 190 -20.91 -7.99 6.08
C ARG A 190 -21.43 -6.93 7.04
N SER A 191 -20.62 -6.67 8.08
CA SER A 191 -20.90 -5.63 9.08
C SER A 191 -20.36 -4.27 8.66
N ASP A 192 -19.54 -4.20 7.62
CA ASP A 192 -18.87 -3.01 7.12
C ASP A 192 -19.39 -2.51 5.77
N ASN A 193 -20.67 -2.77 5.46
CA ASN A 193 -21.36 -2.16 4.33
C ASN A 193 -21.54 -0.63 4.50
N THR A 194 -20.65 -0.01 5.28
CA THR A 194 -20.66 1.41 5.55
C THR A 194 -19.56 2.10 4.77
N VAL A 195 -19.94 2.89 3.80
CA VAL A 195 -19.03 3.80 3.09
C VAL A 195 -18.79 5.03 3.96
N THR A 196 -17.56 5.21 4.43
CA THR A 196 -17.18 6.43 5.16
C THR A 196 -16.45 7.37 4.21
N VAL A 197 -17.01 8.56 4.03
CA VAL A 197 -16.41 9.68 3.30
C VAL A 197 -15.86 10.66 4.33
N THR A 198 -14.55 10.92 4.27
CA THR A 198 -13.90 11.89 5.17
C THR A 198 -13.70 13.22 4.47
N PRO A 199 -13.72 14.35 5.21
CA PRO A 199 -13.35 15.65 4.66
C PRO A 199 -12.00 15.58 3.94
N GLY A 200 -11.82 16.37 2.91
CA GLY A 200 -10.58 16.43 2.12
C GLY A 200 -10.43 15.36 1.05
N GLN A 201 -11.29 14.34 0.98
CA GLN A 201 -11.28 13.35 -0.11
C GLN A 201 -11.78 13.98 -1.41
N THR A 202 -11.19 13.55 -2.51
CA THR A 202 -11.65 13.85 -3.88
C THR A 202 -12.75 12.87 -4.31
N LYS A 203 -13.52 13.23 -5.33
CA LYS A 203 -14.51 12.31 -5.93
C LYS A 203 -13.89 11.01 -6.42
N ALA A 204 -12.64 11.04 -6.90
CA ALA A 204 -11.94 9.85 -7.35
C ALA A 204 -11.63 8.90 -6.18
N GLU A 205 -11.10 9.43 -5.07
CA GLU A 205 -10.85 8.66 -3.85
C GLU A 205 -12.16 8.09 -3.25
N ILE A 206 -13.27 8.83 -3.38
CA ILE A 206 -14.59 8.34 -2.94
C ILE A 206 -15.08 7.21 -3.84
N ALA A 207 -14.90 7.29 -5.17
CA ALA A 207 -15.25 6.20 -6.07
C ALA A 207 -14.49 4.92 -5.74
N GLU A 208 -13.17 5.03 -5.49
CA GLU A 208 -12.35 3.91 -5.04
C GLU A 208 -12.80 3.38 -3.68
N ARG A 209 -13.13 4.28 -2.74
CA ARG A 209 -13.64 3.89 -1.42
C ARG A 209 -14.95 3.14 -1.52
N ILE A 210 -15.93 3.64 -2.29
CA ILE A 210 -17.21 2.96 -2.52
C ILE A 210 -16.96 1.56 -3.11
N SER A 211 -16.13 1.45 -4.15
CA SER A 211 -15.82 0.17 -4.78
C SER A 211 -15.09 -0.81 -3.84
N SER A 212 -14.31 -0.31 -2.89
CA SER A 212 -13.61 -1.17 -1.92
C SER A 212 -14.52 -1.81 -0.86
N VAL A 213 -15.68 -1.20 -0.58
CA VAL A 213 -16.61 -1.62 0.51
C VAL A 213 -17.91 -2.21 -0.04
N THR A 214 -18.23 -2.00 -1.32
CA THR A 214 -19.47 -2.44 -1.96
C THR A 214 -19.18 -3.30 -3.18
N ASP A 215 -20.24 -3.83 -3.81
CA ASP A 215 -20.15 -4.55 -5.08
C ASP A 215 -20.10 -3.63 -6.31
N PHE A 216 -20.13 -2.31 -6.10
CA PHE A 216 -20.12 -1.35 -7.20
C PHE A 216 -18.70 -1.22 -7.76
N SER A 217 -18.56 -1.29 -9.08
CA SER A 217 -17.28 -0.98 -9.71
C SER A 217 -16.99 0.52 -9.70
N VAL A 218 -15.71 0.91 -9.78
CA VAL A 218 -15.32 2.32 -9.91
C VAL A 218 -15.99 2.96 -11.15
N ASP A 219 -16.12 2.20 -12.24
CA ASP A 219 -16.77 2.66 -13.47
C ASP A 219 -18.26 2.95 -13.26
N ASP A 220 -18.98 2.08 -12.52
CA ASP A 220 -20.39 2.29 -12.21
C ASP A 220 -20.62 3.53 -11.33
N VAL A 221 -19.73 3.73 -10.33
CA VAL A 221 -19.77 4.91 -9.47
C VAL A 221 -19.45 6.18 -10.25
N THR A 222 -18.43 6.12 -11.11
CA THR A 222 -18.06 7.28 -11.97
C THR A 222 -19.18 7.61 -12.96
N ALA A 223 -19.86 6.60 -13.54
CA ALA A 223 -21.03 6.83 -14.37
C ALA A 223 -22.18 7.50 -13.59
N ALA A 224 -22.36 7.15 -12.31
CA ALA A 224 -23.34 7.85 -11.46
C ALA A 224 -22.96 9.32 -11.21
N PHE A 225 -21.68 9.64 -11.10
CA PHE A 225 -21.21 11.05 -10.97
C PHE A 225 -21.52 11.89 -12.20
N GLU A 226 -21.59 11.29 -13.38
CA GLU A 226 -21.87 11.98 -14.64
C GLU A 226 -23.38 12.19 -14.88
N ASP A 227 -24.27 11.46 -14.19
CA ASP A 227 -25.72 11.64 -14.30
C ASP A 227 -26.24 12.66 -13.26
N ALA A 228 -25.90 13.93 -13.49
CA ALA A 228 -26.27 15.03 -12.61
C ALA A 228 -27.77 15.06 -12.27
N SER A 229 -28.63 14.69 -13.20
CA SER A 229 -30.09 14.66 -13.00
C SER A 229 -30.51 13.55 -12.06
N ALA A 230 -29.95 12.34 -12.24
CA ALA A 230 -30.32 11.18 -11.42
C ALA A 230 -29.85 11.31 -9.96
N ILE A 231 -28.69 11.97 -9.72
CA ILE A 231 -28.15 12.20 -8.39
C ILE A 231 -28.67 13.48 -7.73
N GLY A 232 -29.50 14.28 -8.43
CA GLY A 232 -30.04 15.53 -7.91
C GLY A 232 -29.00 16.64 -7.74
N LEU A 233 -27.92 16.62 -8.56
CA LEU A 233 -26.88 17.64 -8.52
C LEU A 233 -27.45 18.99 -9.03
N PRO A 234 -27.32 20.10 -8.29
CA PRO A 234 -27.80 21.39 -8.73
C PRO A 234 -27.08 21.93 -9.98
N ASP A 235 -27.80 22.68 -10.83
CA ASP A 235 -27.23 23.26 -12.05
C ASP A 235 -25.99 24.14 -11.80
N VAL A 236 -25.90 24.79 -10.62
CA VAL A 236 -24.77 25.63 -10.22
C VAL A 236 -23.45 24.86 -10.12
N ALA A 237 -23.50 23.53 -9.93
CA ALA A 237 -22.32 22.65 -9.93
C ALA A 237 -21.73 22.44 -11.33
N GLY A 238 -22.42 22.89 -12.41
CA GLY A 238 -21.94 22.73 -13.78
C GLY A 238 -21.73 21.30 -14.24
N GLY A 239 -22.41 20.34 -13.59
CA GLY A 239 -22.29 18.89 -13.87
C GLY A 239 -21.08 18.21 -13.20
N ASN A 240 -20.31 18.92 -12.37
CA ASN A 240 -19.19 18.34 -11.64
C ASN A 240 -19.58 18.08 -10.17
N VAL A 241 -19.49 16.82 -9.76
CA VAL A 241 -19.88 16.39 -8.40
C VAL A 241 -18.79 16.67 -7.34
N GLU A 242 -17.60 17.14 -7.76
CA GLU A 242 -16.52 17.48 -6.81
C GLU A 242 -16.98 18.56 -5.82
N GLY A 243 -16.77 18.31 -4.52
CA GLY A 243 -17.25 19.17 -3.43
C GLY A 243 -18.71 18.93 -3.00
N TRP A 244 -19.47 18.12 -3.74
CA TRP A 244 -20.89 17.84 -3.51
C TRP A 244 -21.17 16.48 -2.84
N LEU A 245 -20.15 15.69 -2.54
CA LEU A 245 -20.27 14.39 -1.90
C LEU A 245 -20.02 14.54 -0.39
N ALA A 246 -21.06 14.85 0.39
CA ALA A 246 -20.94 15.18 1.80
C ALA A 246 -20.11 14.17 2.60
N PRO A 247 -19.15 14.61 3.42
CA PRO A 247 -18.50 13.72 4.40
C PRO A 247 -19.53 13.12 5.36
N GLY A 248 -19.31 11.84 5.72
CA GLY A 248 -20.23 11.09 6.60
C GLY A 248 -20.07 9.59 6.44
N SER A 249 -20.85 8.84 7.20
CA SER A 249 -20.94 7.38 7.11
C SER A 249 -22.28 7.00 6.47
N TYR A 250 -22.22 6.21 5.41
CA TYR A 250 -23.36 5.82 4.59
C TYR A 250 -23.52 4.31 4.66
N GLU A 251 -24.60 3.85 5.27
CA GLU A 251 -24.96 2.42 5.21
C GLU A 251 -25.48 2.10 3.83
N VAL A 252 -24.92 1.04 3.22
CA VAL A 252 -25.31 0.59 1.87
C VAL A 252 -26.14 -0.67 1.99
N ALA A 253 -27.41 -0.55 1.69
CA ALA A 253 -28.32 -1.70 1.65
C ALA A 253 -28.15 -2.49 0.34
N SER A 254 -28.54 -3.76 0.34
CA SER A 254 -28.52 -4.63 -0.85
C SER A 254 -29.40 -4.14 -2.00
N SER A 255 -30.35 -3.24 -1.73
CA SER A 255 -31.20 -2.59 -2.71
C SER A 255 -30.62 -1.32 -3.31
N ASP A 256 -29.51 -0.81 -2.76
CA ASP A 256 -28.91 0.43 -3.22
C ASP A 256 -28.16 0.24 -4.54
N THR A 257 -28.06 1.33 -5.25
CA THR A 257 -27.29 1.47 -6.49
C THR A 257 -26.26 2.58 -6.32
N PRO A 258 -25.24 2.67 -7.18
CA PRO A 258 -24.32 3.80 -7.16
C PRO A 258 -25.06 5.15 -7.20
N VAL A 259 -26.10 5.25 -8.01
CA VAL A 259 -26.91 6.48 -8.14
C VAL A 259 -27.61 6.84 -6.84
N THR A 260 -28.25 5.89 -6.14
CA THR A 260 -28.97 6.17 -4.88
C THR A 260 -28.02 6.60 -3.78
N LEU A 261 -26.86 5.96 -3.69
CA LEU A 261 -25.80 6.29 -2.72
C LEU A 261 -25.22 7.70 -2.97
N VAL A 262 -24.89 8.00 -4.22
CA VAL A 262 -24.35 9.31 -4.60
C VAL A 262 -25.42 10.40 -4.43
N ALA A 263 -26.66 10.16 -4.79
CA ALA A 263 -27.76 11.08 -4.57
C ALA A 263 -27.95 11.43 -3.09
N GLN A 264 -27.78 10.44 -2.19
CA GLN A 264 -27.82 10.70 -0.74
C GLN A 264 -26.67 11.62 -0.29
N MET A 265 -25.47 11.41 -0.82
CA MET A 265 -24.31 12.29 -0.51
C MET A 265 -24.54 13.72 -0.98
N VAL A 266 -25.07 13.90 -2.20
CA VAL A 266 -25.42 15.21 -2.76
C VAL A 266 -26.52 15.90 -1.92
N ALA A 267 -27.58 15.15 -1.58
CA ALA A 267 -28.65 15.67 -0.75
C ALA A 267 -28.17 16.15 0.64
N ASN A 268 -27.22 15.42 1.24
CA ASN A 268 -26.62 15.81 2.52
C ASN A 268 -25.79 17.10 2.38
N THR A 269 -25.05 17.27 1.26
CA THR A 269 -24.34 18.54 0.98
C THR A 269 -25.32 19.69 0.87
N ILE A 270 -26.42 19.51 0.12
CA ILE A 270 -27.47 20.53 -0.02
C ILE A 270 -28.05 20.90 1.34
N SER A 271 -28.39 19.92 2.16
CA SER A 271 -28.91 20.12 3.51
C SER A 271 -27.94 20.89 4.43
N THR A 272 -26.64 20.60 4.32
CA THR A 272 -25.59 21.32 5.05
C THR A 272 -25.50 22.78 4.61
N LEU A 273 -25.55 23.04 3.30
CA LEU A 273 -25.53 24.40 2.75
C LEU A 273 -26.80 25.19 3.15
N ASP A 274 -27.97 24.55 3.13
CA ASP A 274 -29.23 25.14 3.60
C ASP A 274 -29.15 25.51 5.08
N SER A 275 -28.61 24.62 5.90
CA SER A 275 -28.42 24.85 7.33
C SER A 275 -27.42 25.98 7.63
N ALA A 276 -26.44 26.16 6.77
CA ALA A 276 -25.47 27.25 6.82
C ALA A 276 -26.03 28.57 6.23
N GLY A 277 -27.23 28.54 5.63
CA GLY A 277 -27.85 29.72 5.03
C GLY A 277 -27.24 30.21 3.73
N VAL A 278 -26.60 29.28 2.99
CA VAL A 278 -25.95 29.57 1.70
C VAL A 278 -27.00 29.72 0.60
N ALA A 279 -27.04 30.87 -0.06
CA ALA A 279 -27.92 31.10 -1.22
C ALA A 279 -27.57 30.15 -2.37
N GLU A 280 -28.60 29.68 -3.11
CA GLU A 280 -28.42 28.62 -4.15
C GLU A 280 -27.37 29.00 -5.19
N ASP A 281 -27.33 30.22 -5.66
CA ASP A 281 -26.37 30.75 -6.63
C ASP A 281 -24.95 30.92 -6.08
N GLN A 282 -24.76 30.84 -4.77
CA GLN A 282 -23.44 30.94 -4.11
C GLN A 282 -22.86 29.57 -3.69
N ARG A 283 -23.64 28.50 -3.79
CA ARG A 283 -23.26 27.18 -3.27
C ARG A 283 -21.94 26.68 -3.84
N GLU A 284 -21.76 26.75 -5.17
CA GLU A 284 -20.52 26.30 -5.82
C GLU A 284 -19.31 27.12 -5.36
N ILE A 285 -19.44 28.44 -5.24
CA ILE A 285 -18.39 29.35 -4.77
C ILE A 285 -18.00 29.01 -3.33
N VAL A 286 -18.98 28.78 -2.47
CA VAL A 286 -18.77 28.45 -1.05
C VAL A 286 -18.08 27.08 -0.93
N LEU A 287 -18.57 26.06 -1.67
CA LEU A 287 -17.94 24.73 -1.67
C LEU A 287 -16.51 24.78 -2.21
N ASN A 288 -16.27 25.54 -3.26
CA ASN A 288 -14.93 25.72 -3.84
C ASN A 288 -13.96 26.30 -2.79
N LYS A 289 -14.30 27.42 -2.17
CA LYS A 289 -13.46 28.03 -1.12
C LYS A 289 -13.32 27.09 0.10
N ALA A 290 -14.39 26.41 0.51
CA ALA A 290 -14.37 25.48 1.64
C ALA A 290 -13.48 24.24 1.36
N SER A 291 -13.47 23.74 0.12
CA SER A 291 -12.59 22.63 -0.28
C SER A 291 -11.11 23.00 -0.23
N ILE A 292 -10.78 24.24 -0.55
CA ILE A 292 -9.42 24.76 -0.37
C ILE A 292 -9.05 24.80 1.10
N LEU A 293 -9.93 25.36 1.96
CA LEU A 293 -9.70 25.40 3.40
C LEU A 293 -9.43 24.00 3.97
N GLU A 294 -10.23 23.03 3.56
CA GLU A 294 -10.11 21.63 4.02
C GLU A 294 -8.76 21.01 3.69
N ARG A 295 -8.16 21.43 2.57
CA ARG A 295 -6.86 20.90 2.11
C ARG A 295 -5.66 21.68 2.63
N GLU A 296 -5.87 22.90 3.13
CA GLU A 296 -4.82 23.82 3.60
C GLU A 296 -4.66 23.82 5.12
N VAL A 297 -5.70 23.42 5.87
CA VAL A 297 -5.75 23.63 7.32
C VAL A 297 -5.95 22.29 8.05
N ASN A 298 -5.05 22.00 8.99
CA ASN A 298 -5.13 20.78 9.80
C ASN A 298 -5.90 20.96 11.12
N LEU A 299 -6.17 22.23 11.56
CA LEU A 299 -6.84 22.53 12.80
C LEU A 299 -8.00 23.50 12.56
N ASP A 300 -9.19 23.10 12.96
CA ASP A 300 -10.44 23.84 12.73
C ASP A 300 -10.38 25.30 13.24
N GLU A 301 -9.60 25.57 14.29
CA GLU A 301 -9.45 26.93 14.87
C GLU A 301 -8.85 27.94 13.88
N TYR A 302 -8.11 27.47 12.85
CA TYR A 302 -7.52 28.35 11.84
C TYR A 302 -8.40 28.51 10.59
N LEU A 303 -9.43 27.68 10.39
CA LEU A 303 -10.31 27.76 9.22
C LEU A 303 -10.86 29.17 8.98
N PRO A 304 -11.43 29.90 10.00
CA PRO A 304 -11.94 31.25 9.76
C PRO A 304 -10.84 32.26 9.39
N LYS A 305 -9.62 32.08 9.88
CA LYS A 305 -8.49 32.97 9.54
C LYS A 305 -7.97 32.74 8.14
N VAL A 306 -7.86 31.47 7.71
CA VAL A 306 -7.45 31.15 6.33
C VAL A 306 -8.56 31.52 5.34
N ALA A 307 -9.85 31.40 5.72
CA ALA A 307 -10.95 31.94 4.95
C ALA A 307 -10.78 33.44 4.73
N ARG A 308 -10.41 34.20 5.80
CA ARG A 308 -10.10 35.62 5.67
C ARG A 308 -8.94 35.92 4.74
N VAL A 309 -7.86 35.08 4.75
CA VAL A 309 -6.75 35.23 3.81
C VAL A 309 -7.23 35.04 2.36
N ILE A 310 -8.07 34.04 2.08
CA ILE A 310 -8.68 33.82 0.76
C ILE A 310 -9.46 35.08 0.33
N GLU A 311 -10.36 35.60 1.18
CA GLU A 311 -11.13 36.79 0.87
C GLU A 311 -10.25 38.01 0.60
N ASN A 312 -9.23 38.24 1.45
CA ASN A 312 -8.32 39.37 1.29
C ASN A 312 -7.48 39.25 -0.02
N ARG A 313 -7.06 38.07 -0.38
CA ARG A 313 -6.32 37.83 -1.64
C ARG A 313 -7.21 38.07 -2.88
N LEU A 314 -8.49 37.69 -2.81
CA LEU A 314 -9.46 37.87 -3.89
C LEU A 314 -10.02 39.30 -3.98
N ALA A 315 -9.98 40.07 -2.89
CA ALA A 315 -10.65 41.38 -2.81
C ALA A 315 -10.10 42.44 -3.80
N THR A 316 -8.81 42.31 -4.16
CA THR A 316 -8.14 43.26 -5.07
C THR A 316 -6.90 42.66 -5.74
N THR A 317 -6.64 43.15 -6.95
CA THR A 317 -5.40 42.85 -7.67
C THR A 317 -4.25 43.81 -7.32
N GLU A 318 -4.49 44.78 -6.47
CA GLU A 318 -3.51 45.77 -6.04
C GLU A 318 -2.72 45.34 -4.80
N ASN A 319 -3.13 44.27 -4.11
CA ASN A 319 -2.38 43.68 -3.00
C ASN A 319 -1.10 42.99 -3.45
N GLU A 320 -0.26 42.55 -2.48
CA GLU A 320 1.01 41.89 -2.77
C GLU A 320 0.86 40.58 -3.55
N THR A 321 -0.28 39.86 -3.41
CA THR A 321 -0.57 38.60 -4.11
C THR A 321 -1.22 38.82 -5.49
N ARG A 322 -1.61 40.05 -5.81
CA ARG A 322 -2.19 40.45 -7.11
C ARG A 322 -3.46 39.68 -7.50
N GLY A 323 -4.28 39.31 -6.51
CA GLY A 323 -5.51 38.52 -6.72
C GLY A 323 -5.24 37.03 -6.97
N LEU A 324 -4.01 36.55 -6.80
CA LEU A 324 -3.67 35.14 -6.87
C LEU A 324 -3.84 34.48 -5.50
N LEU A 325 -4.49 33.33 -5.46
CA LEU A 325 -4.64 32.55 -4.22
C LEU A 325 -3.34 31.89 -3.79
N GLN A 326 -2.53 31.39 -4.70
CA GLN A 326 -1.25 30.74 -4.44
C GLN A 326 -1.37 29.62 -3.39
N MET A 327 -2.28 28.70 -3.62
CA MET A 327 -2.55 27.54 -2.77
C MET A 327 -1.95 26.30 -3.38
N ASP A 328 -1.11 25.60 -2.61
CA ASP A 328 -0.42 24.39 -3.07
C ASP A 328 -1.42 23.26 -3.36
N SER A 329 -2.46 23.15 -2.55
CA SER A 329 -3.53 22.16 -2.70
C SER A 329 -4.22 22.22 -4.07
N THR A 330 -4.45 23.41 -4.59
CA THR A 330 -5.10 23.60 -5.89
C THR A 330 -4.19 23.15 -7.05
N VAL A 331 -2.89 23.43 -6.94
CA VAL A 331 -1.88 22.97 -7.91
C VAL A 331 -1.81 21.46 -7.93
N LEU A 332 -1.70 20.85 -6.73
CA LEU A 332 -1.62 19.39 -6.58
C LEU A 332 -2.85 18.69 -7.16
N TYR A 333 -4.05 19.20 -6.87
CA TYR A 333 -5.28 18.68 -7.47
C TYR A 333 -5.24 18.76 -9.01
N GLY A 334 -4.86 19.91 -9.56
CA GLY A 334 -4.81 20.12 -11.01
C GLY A 334 -3.83 19.21 -11.75
N VAL A 335 -2.75 18.76 -11.10
CA VAL A 335 -1.79 17.78 -11.65
C VAL A 335 -2.08 16.33 -11.22
N GLY A 336 -3.26 16.07 -10.61
CA GLY A 336 -3.69 14.73 -10.21
C GLY A 336 -2.94 14.13 -9.02
N LYS A 337 -2.45 14.97 -8.10
CA LYS A 337 -1.77 14.56 -6.87
C LYS A 337 -2.64 14.85 -5.65
N THR A 338 -2.69 13.94 -4.69
CA THR A 338 -3.54 14.06 -3.50
C THR A 338 -2.82 14.57 -2.25
N GLY A 339 -1.50 14.78 -2.31
CA GLY A 339 -0.73 15.26 -1.16
C GLY A 339 0.72 15.59 -1.51
N GLY A 340 1.45 16.07 -0.50
CA GLY A 340 2.84 16.49 -0.61
C GLY A 340 2.99 17.99 -0.89
N VAL A 341 4.16 18.38 -1.41
CA VAL A 341 4.47 19.76 -1.80
C VAL A 341 4.63 19.81 -3.32
N PRO A 342 4.06 20.82 -4.02
CA PRO A 342 4.23 20.94 -5.45
C PRO A 342 5.70 21.07 -5.83
N THR A 343 6.09 20.37 -6.88
CA THR A 343 7.43 20.56 -7.46
C THR A 343 7.50 21.85 -8.28
N ALA A 344 8.71 22.29 -8.63
CA ALA A 344 8.88 23.45 -9.48
C ALA A 344 8.20 23.29 -10.87
N SER A 345 8.08 22.05 -11.37
CA SER A 345 7.35 21.78 -12.61
C SER A 345 5.84 21.86 -12.42
N ASP A 346 5.32 21.43 -11.27
CA ASP A 346 3.88 21.52 -10.95
C ASP A 346 3.44 22.98 -10.86
N LEU A 347 4.27 23.84 -10.24
CA LEU A 347 4.00 25.28 -10.14
C LEU A 347 4.03 26.02 -11.49
N LEU A 348 4.61 25.42 -12.53
CA LEU A 348 4.67 25.96 -13.90
C LEU A 348 3.61 25.33 -14.82
N ASP A 349 2.86 24.35 -14.33
CA ASP A 349 1.80 23.72 -15.10
C ASP A 349 0.64 24.71 -15.31
N GLU A 350 0.23 24.90 -16.57
CA GLU A 350 -0.80 25.89 -16.95
C GLU A 350 -2.24 25.39 -16.79
N ASN A 351 -2.45 24.26 -16.04
CA ASN A 351 -3.80 23.78 -15.77
C ASN A 351 -4.64 24.84 -15.03
N PRO A 352 -5.97 24.89 -15.24
CA PRO A 352 -6.82 25.96 -14.72
C PRO A 352 -6.96 25.97 -13.16
N TYR A 353 -6.50 24.93 -12.47
CA TYR A 353 -6.47 24.88 -11.00
C TYR A 353 -5.20 25.51 -10.41
N ASN A 354 -4.22 25.90 -11.24
CA ASN A 354 -2.98 26.50 -10.75
C ASN A 354 -3.21 27.95 -10.32
N THR A 355 -3.52 28.15 -9.05
CA THR A 355 -3.77 29.47 -8.47
C THR A 355 -2.52 30.33 -8.25
N TYR A 356 -1.33 29.84 -8.65
CA TYR A 356 -0.12 30.67 -8.79
C TYR A 356 -0.06 31.39 -10.12
N LEU A 357 -0.80 30.89 -11.15
CA LEU A 357 -0.81 31.45 -12.49
C LEU A 357 -2.14 32.13 -12.83
N HIS A 358 -3.26 31.63 -12.28
CA HIS A 358 -4.60 32.10 -12.57
C HIS A 358 -5.19 32.85 -11.37
N GLN A 359 -5.73 34.05 -11.61
CA GLN A 359 -6.42 34.84 -10.60
C GLN A 359 -7.81 34.27 -10.31
N GLY A 360 -8.31 34.53 -9.10
CA GLY A 360 -9.61 34.03 -8.66
C GLY A 360 -9.55 32.66 -8.02
N ILE A 361 -10.73 32.06 -7.86
CA ILE A 361 -10.89 30.69 -7.38
C ILE A 361 -10.71 29.70 -8.57
N PRO A 362 -10.30 28.43 -8.32
CA PRO A 362 -10.24 27.42 -9.37
C PRO A 362 -11.62 27.12 -9.97
N PRO A 363 -11.69 26.40 -11.11
CA PRO A 363 -12.96 26.17 -11.83
C PRO A 363 -14.03 25.41 -11.03
N SER A 364 -13.61 24.59 -10.07
CA SER A 364 -14.52 23.80 -9.20
C SER A 364 -13.86 23.55 -7.84
N PRO A 365 -14.58 23.00 -6.87
CA PRO A 365 -13.99 22.44 -5.66
C PRO A 365 -12.88 21.42 -5.98
N ILE A 366 -11.99 21.21 -5.02
CA ILE A 366 -10.83 20.28 -5.15
C ILE A 366 -10.89 19.09 -4.17
N ALA A 367 -11.91 19.05 -3.33
CA ALA A 367 -12.17 18.00 -2.33
C ALA A 367 -13.55 18.18 -1.71
N GLN A 368 -13.96 17.24 -0.86
CA GLN A 368 -15.19 17.36 -0.08
C GLN A 368 -14.93 18.18 1.21
N PRO A 369 -15.58 19.34 1.37
CA PRO A 369 -15.39 20.14 2.56
C PRO A 369 -16.20 19.64 3.75
N SER A 370 -15.70 19.85 4.96
CA SER A 370 -16.43 19.69 6.21
C SER A 370 -17.48 20.80 6.42
N GLU A 371 -18.45 20.55 7.31
CA GLU A 371 -19.37 21.62 7.77
C GLU A 371 -18.60 22.79 8.40
N ALA A 372 -17.50 22.50 9.12
CA ALA A 372 -16.66 23.53 9.73
C ALA A 372 -16.02 24.45 8.68
N ALA A 373 -15.52 23.88 7.58
CA ALA A 373 -14.94 24.64 6.48
C ALA A 373 -16.00 25.52 5.77
N ILE A 374 -17.20 24.96 5.50
CA ILE A 374 -18.33 25.73 4.95
C ILE A 374 -18.69 26.90 5.85
N LYS A 375 -18.80 26.66 7.16
CA LYS A 375 -19.10 27.68 8.15
C LYS A 375 -18.01 28.75 8.21
N ALA A 376 -16.75 28.37 8.09
CA ALA A 376 -15.62 29.31 8.09
C ALA A 376 -15.63 30.22 6.85
N VAL A 377 -16.03 29.73 5.70
CA VAL A 377 -16.21 30.55 4.48
C VAL A 377 -17.36 31.56 4.67
N MET A 378 -18.46 31.15 5.31
CA MET A 378 -19.59 32.03 5.58
C MET A 378 -19.30 33.06 6.65
N HIS A 379 -18.39 32.79 7.56
CA HIS A 379 -18.05 33.64 8.70
C HIS A 379 -16.53 33.75 8.88
N PRO A 380 -15.80 34.34 7.90
CA PRO A 380 -14.36 34.51 8.03
C PRO A 380 -14.02 35.44 9.19
N ALA A 381 -12.90 35.19 9.87
CA ALA A 381 -12.41 36.00 10.95
C ALA A 381 -12.13 37.45 10.49
N ASP A 382 -12.17 38.42 11.42
CA ASP A 382 -11.69 39.76 11.13
C ASP A 382 -10.17 39.81 11.07
N GLY A 383 -9.61 40.46 10.07
CA GLY A 383 -8.15 40.60 9.89
C GLY A 383 -7.78 41.07 8.49
N ASP A 384 -6.54 41.48 8.35
CA ASP A 384 -5.93 41.98 7.10
C ASP A 384 -4.82 41.05 6.54
N TRP A 385 -4.82 39.79 7.01
CA TRP A 385 -3.80 38.82 6.63
C TRP A 385 -3.86 38.48 5.15
N LEU A 386 -2.67 38.39 4.54
CA LEU A 386 -2.47 37.89 3.20
C LEU A 386 -1.68 36.58 3.17
N TYR A 387 -1.02 36.23 4.28
CA TYR A 387 -0.12 35.10 4.39
C TYR A 387 -0.34 34.31 5.67
N TYR A 388 -0.03 33.03 5.64
CA TYR A 388 0.05 32.16 6.82
C TYR A 388 1.14 31.11 6.59
N VAL A 389 1.64 30.54 7.67
CA VAL A 389 2.58 29.41 7.66
C VAL A 389 2.48 28.66 8.98
N THR A 390 2.44 27.34 8.93
CA THR A 390 2.56 26.48 10.10
C THR A 390 4.04 26.49 10.53
N ILE A 391 4.32 26.89 11.77
CA ILE A 391 5.68 27.04 12.30
C ILE A 391 6.11 25.87 13.18
N ASP A 392 5.17 25.04 13.61
CA ASP A 392 5.39 23.84 14.42
C ASP A 392 4.47 22.72 13.93
N LEU A 393 5.08 21.63 13.43
CA LEU A 393 4.33 20.49 12.88
C LEU A 393 3.80 19.56 13.97
N ASP A 394 4.30 19.63 15.22
CA ASP A 394 3.82 18.80 16.31
C ASP A 394 2.52 19.34 16.89
N THR A 395 2.41 20.66 16.99
CA THR A 395 1.24 21.35 17.56
C THR A 395 0.29 21.84 16.47
N GLY A 396 0.73 21.97 15.23
CA GLY A 396 0.00 22.61 14.13
C GLY A 396 -0.06 24.13 14.27
N GLU A 397 0.78 24.74 15.13
CA GLU A 397 0.78 26.20 15.34
C GLU A 397 0.98 26.94 14.02
N THR A 398 0.00 27.73 13.62
CA THR A 398 -0.01 28.51 12.38
C THR A 398 -0.05 30.00 12.68
N VAL A 399 0.85 30.75 12.08
CA VAL A 399 0.97 32.21 12.25
C VAL A 399 0.58 32.92 10.96
N PHE A 400 0.03 34.12 11.12
CA PHE A 400 -0.54 34.92 10.03
C PHE A 400 0.24 36.22 9.87
N ALA A 401 0.29 36.75 8.64
CA ALA A 401 0.97 38.01 8.34
C ALA A 401 0.21 38.79 7.25
N SER A 402 0.25 40.11 7.35
CA SER A 402 -0.37 41.00 6.38
C SER A 402 0.61 41.46 5.30
N THR A 403 1.92 41.29 5.54
CA THR A 403 2.97 41.68 4.60
C THR A 403 3.89 40.49 4.26
N LEU A 404 4.52 40.54 3.08
CA LEU A 404 5.49 39.53 2.68
C LEU A 404 6.70 39.50 3.63
N ALA A 405 7.15 40.67 4.11
CA ALA A 405 8.29 40.76 5.02
C ALA A 405 8.05 40.02 6.35
N ASP A 406 6.84 40.17 6.95
CA ASP A 406 6.46 39.46 8.15
C ASP A 406 6.30 37.96 7.89
N HIS A 407 5.79 37.58 6.70
CA HIS A 407 5.68 36.19 6.29
C HIS A 407 7.07 35.53 6.14
N GLU A 408 8.02 36.20 5.53
CA GLU A 408 9.41 35.71 5.41
C GLU A 408 10.04 35.50 6.80
N ALA A 409 9.78 36.39 7.75
CA ALA A 409 10.20 36.24 9.14
C ALA A 409 9.55 35.01 9.81
N ASN A 410 8.27 34.76 9.53
CA ASN A 410 7.56 33.55 10.01
C ASN A 410 8.06 32.27 9.34
N GLN A 411 8.35 32.30 8.02
CA GLN A 411 8.99 31.17 7.33
C GLN A 411 10.36 30.82 7.94
N GLN A 412 11.07 31.83 8.47
CA GLN A 412 12.35 31.55 9.16
C GLN A 412 12.11 30.74 10.44
N LYS A 413 11.04 31.01 11.20
CA LYS A 413 10.67 30.19 12.38
C LYS A 413 10.43 28.73 12.00
N PHE A 414 9.69 28.48 10.91
CA PHE A 414 9.50 27.12 10.38
C PHE A 414 10.80 26.45 9.99
N LYS A 415 11.70 27.14 9.30
CA LYS A 415 13.03 26.62 8.96
C LYS A 415 13.86 26.27 10.20
N ASP A 416 13.77 27.09 11.24
CA ASP A 416 14.45 26.84 12.52
C ASP A 416 13.84 25.64 13.26
N TYR A 417 12.50 25.47 13.22
CA TYR A 417 11.84 24.26 13.70
C TYR A 417 12.32 23.01 12.96
N CYS A 418 12.34 23.02 11.62
CA CYS A 418 12.82 21.89 10.82
C CYS A 418 14.30 21.55 11.13
N LYS A 419 15.13 22.56 11.36
CA LYS A 419 16.54 22.37 11.73
C LYS A 419 16.69 21.75 13.12
N ALA A 420 15.82 22.13 14.05
CA ALA A 420 15.78 21.57 15.41
C ALA A 420 15.17 20.16 15.47
N ASN A 421 14.36 19.80 14.49
CA ASN A 421 13.63 18.52 14.42
C ASN A 421 13.94 17.75 13.11
N PRO A 422 15.16 17.22 12.93
CA PRO A 422 15.56 16.50 11.72
C PRO A 422 14.64 15.29 11.49
N GLY A 423 14.09 15.16 10.27
CA GLY A 423 13.22 14.06 9.88
C GLY A 423 11.72 14.31 10.06
N LYS A 424 11.30 15.48 10.58
CA LYS A 424 9.89 15.88 10.62
C LYS A 424 9.47 16.76 9.44
N CYS A 425 10.42 17.36 8.77
CA CYS A 425 10.28 18.11 7.55
C CYS A 425 11.05 17.37 6.43
#